data_ae980391069c279afe58f26f25b3a138
#
_entry.id   ae980391069c279afe58f26f25b3a138
#
_cell.length_a   1.000
_cell.length_b   1.000
_cell.length_c   1.000
_cell.angle_alpha   90.00
_cell.angle_beta   90.00
_cell.angle_gamma   90.00
#
_symmetry.space_group_name_H-M   'P 1'
#
loop_
_entity.id
_entity.type
_entity.pdbx_description
1 polymer ?
#
loop_
_entity_poly.entity_id
_entity_poly.type
_entity_poly.pdbx_seq_one_letter_code
_entity_poly.pdbx_strand_id
1 'polypeptide(L)'
;MTDAERRTGRLLERAILELLERRGPTATICPSDAARAVYDGDDDGWRALMEPARRAAGRLVTAGDVEITQAGRAVEPARARGPIRIRRTR
;
A
#
# COMPACT_ATOMS: atom_id res chain seq x y z
N MET A 1 13.55 14.09 -2.56
CA MET A 1 13.44 12.68 -2.15
C MET A 1 14.82 12.03 -2.22
N THR A 2 15.21 11.35 -1.15
CA THR A 2 16.50 10.67 -1.06
C THR A 2 16.45 9.33 -1.77
N ASP A 3 17.62 8.75 -2.05
CA ASP A 3 17.71 7.41 -2.64
C ASP A 3 17.10 6.35 -1.72
N ALA A 4 17.29 6.50 -0.39
CA ALA A 4 16.73 5.58 0.58
C ALA A 4 15.19 5.63 0.55
N GLU A 5 14.61 6.82 0.45
CA GLU A 5 13.15 6.98 0.35
C GLU A 5 12.60 6.37 -0.93
N ARG A 6 13.29 6.54 -2.06
CA ARG A 6 12.90 5.95 -3.34
C ARG A 6 12.95 4.43 -3.27
N ARG A 7 13.99 3.88 -2.64
CA ARG A 7 14.12 2.43 -2.49
C ARG A 7 13.00 1.89 -1.63
N THR A 8 12.73 2.53 -0.50
CA THR A 8 11.63 2.14 0.38
C THR A 8 10.29 2.18 -0.36
N GLY A 9 10.06 3.25 -1.12
CA GLY A 9 8.84 3.37 -1.92
C GLY A 9 8.65 2.23 -2.91
N ARG A 10 9.71 1.84 -3.61
CA ARG A 10 9.66 0.72 -4.55
C ARG A 10 9.42 -0.61 -3.86
N LEU A 11 10.04 -0.81 -2.69
CA LEU A 11 9.81 -2.03 -1.91
C LEU A 11 8.36 -2.11 -1.45
N LEU A 12 7.78 -0.99 -1.04
CA LEU A 12 6.38 -0.95 -0.62
C LEU A 12 5.43 -1.20 -1.79
N GLU A 13 5.69 -0.62 -2.96
CA GLU A 13 4.89 -0.90 -4.16
C GLU A 13 4.93 -2.38 -4.51
N ARG A 14 6.11 -2.97 -4.49
CA ARG A 14 6.27 -4.40 -4.76
C ARG A 14 5.54 -5.24 -3.73
N ALA A 15 5.66 -4.89 -2.46
CA ALA A 15 4.99 -5.63 -1.39
C ALA A 15 3.47 -5.60 -1.56
N ILE A 16 2.91 -4.44 -1.92
CA ILE A 16 1.46 -4.32 -2.17
C ILE A 16 1.05 -5.30 -3.28
N LEU A 17 1.73 -5.26 -4.41
CA LEU A 17 1.38 -6.09 -5.56
C LEU A 17 1.56 -7.58 -5.27
N GLU A 18 2.62 -7.95 -4.59
CA GLU A 18 2.87 -9.35 -4.23
C GLU A 18 1.83 -9.88 -3.24
N LEU A 19 1.47 -9.09 -2.24
CA LEU A 19 0.44 -9.49 -1.26
C LEU A 19 -0.91 -9.70 -1.95
N LEU A 20 -1.29 -8.78 -2.83
CA LEU A 20 -2.54 -8.91 -3.57
C LEU A 20 -2.52 -10.13 -4.47
N GLU A 21 -1.39 -10.40 -5.12
CA GLU A 21 -1.24 -11.60 -5.95
C GLU A 21 -1.45 -12.88 -5.14
N ARG A 22 -0.82 -12.96 -3.97
CA ARG A 22 -0.94 -14.15 -3.11
C ARG A 22 -2.33 -14.38 -2.58
N ARG A 23 -3.05 -13.29 -2.26
CA ARG A 23 -4.39 -13.39 -1.66
C ARG A 23 -5.49 -13.61 -2.68
N GLY A 24 -5.23 -13.33 -3.96
CA GLY A 24 -6.15 -13.57 -5.04
C GLY A 24 -6.88 -12.34 -5.54
N PRO A 25 -7.64 -12.47 -6.65
CA PRO A 25 -8.14 -11.31 -7.40
C PRO A 25 -9.22 -10.50 -6.70
N THR A 26 -9.88 -11.05 -5.69
CA THR A 26 -10.93 -10.33 -4.97
C THR A 26 -10.48 -9.83 -3.60
N ALA A 27 -9.23 -10.10 -3.24
CA ALA A 27 -8.71 -9.76 -1.93
C ALA A 27 -8.38 -8.27 -1.81
N THR A 28 -8.35 -7.80 -0.57
CA THR A 28 -7.85 -6.48 -0.24
C THR A 28 -6.78 -6.58 0.83
N ILE A 29 -5.93 -5.57 0.91
CA ILE A 29 -4.94 -5.46 1.98
C ILE A 29 -5.03 -4.07 2.60
N CYS A 30 -4.46 -3.94 3.81
CA CYS A 30 -4.26 -2.63 4.44
C CYS A 30 -2.87 -2.11 4.10
N PRO A 31 -2.63 -0.80 4.15
CA PRO A 31 -1.27 -0.28 4.04
C PRO A 31 -0.33 -0.87 5.10
N SER A 32 -0.83 -1.20 6.28
CA SER A 32 -0.04 -1.83 7.34
C SER A 32 0.49 -3.20 6.94
N ASP A 33 -0.24 -3.94 6.11
CA ASP A 33 0.24 -5.24 5.61
C ASP A 33 1.53 -5.06 4.82
N ALA A 34 1.58 -4.05 3.95
CA ALA A 34 2.78 -3.75 3.16
C ALA A 34 3.90 -3.20 4.04
N ALA A 35 3.57 -2.31 4.98
CA ALA A 35 4.55 -1.75 5.90
C ALA A 35 5.25 -2.84 6.70
N ARG A 36 4.48 -3.79 7.23
CA ARG A 36 5.03 -4.92 7.99
C ARG A 36 5.85 -5.86 7.11
N ALA A 37 5.44 -6.05 5.87
CA ALA A 37 6.16 -6.93 4.94
C ALA A 37 7.54 -6.37 4.59
N VAL A 38 7.68 -5.05 4.54
CA VAL A 38 8.94 -4.39 4.16
C VAL A 38 9.82 -4.13 5.38
N TYR A 39 9.22 -3.93 6.55
CA TYR A 39 9.97 -3.59 7.75
C TYR A 39 10.90 -4.73 8.16
N ASP A 40 12.16 -4.39 8.37
CA ASP A 40 13.18 -5.35 8.79
C ASP A 40 13.35 -5.27 10.31
N GLY A 41 12.46 -5.90 11.03
CA GLY A 41 12.45 -5.91 12.48
C GLY A 41 11.19 -6.55 12.99
N ASP A 42 11.15 -6.85 14.30
CA ASP A 42 10.02 -7.50 14.94
C ASP A 42 9.32 -6.61 16.00
N ASP A 43 9.74 -5.35 16.07
CA ASP A 43 9.10 -4.36 16.95
C ASP A 43 8.06 -3.53 16.17
N ASP A 44 7.61 -2.42 16.74
CA ASP A 44 6.58 -1.56 16.15
C ASP A 44 7.10 -0.55 15.12
N GLY A 45 8.37 -0.66 14.74
CA GLY A 45 8.99 0.30 13.80
C GLY A 45 8.34 0.36 12.43
N TRP A 46 7.57 -0.68 12.05
CA TRP A 46 6.80 -0.68 10.81
C TRP A 46 5.82 0.49 10.73
N ARG A 47 5.42 1.07 11.87
CA ARG A 47 4.48 2.20 11.89
C ARG A 47 5.04 3.43 11.18
N ALA A 48 6.37 3.60 11.19
CA ALA A 48 7.02 4.69 10.45
C ALA A 48 6.88 4.52 8.93
N LEU A 49 6.53 3.32 8.46
CA LEU A 49 6.34 3.05 7.04
C LEU A 49 4.89 3.24 6.59
N MET A 50 3.97 3.60 7.47
CA MET A 50 2.55 3.75 7.10
C MET A 50 2.34 4.86 6.07
N GLU A 51 2.89 6.06 6.30
CA GLU A 51 2.77 7.13 5.30
C GLU A 51 3.46 6.79 3.98
N PRO A 52 4.70 6.28 3.99
CA PRO A 52 5.30 5.79 2.74
C PRO A 52 4.45 4.72 2.05
N ALA A 53 3.80 3.82 2.80
CA ALA A 53 2.95 2.79 2.22
C ALA A 53 1.71 3.40 1.55
N ARG A 54 1.09 4.38 2.18
CA ARG A 54 -0.06 5.07 1.59
C ARG A 54 0.34 5.82 0.32
N ARG A 55 1.50 6.46 0.31
CA ARG A 55 2.01 7.12 -0.90
C ARG A 55 2.32 6.14 -2.02
N ALA A 56 2.88 4.98 -1.67
CA ALA A 56 3.14 3.91 -2.64
C ALA A 56 1.83 3.42 -3.27
N ALA A 57 0.80 3.22 -2.44
CA ALA A 57 -0.52 2.84 -2.95
C ALA A 57 -1.06 3.91 -3.91
N GLY A 58 -0.90 5.19 -3.57
CA GLY A 58 -1.32 6.28 -4.44
C GLY A 58 -0.65 6.25 -5.81
N ARG A 59 0.65 5.96 -5.85
CA ARG A 59 1.36 5.83 -7.13
C ARG A 59 0.83 4.65 -7.95
N LEU A 60 0.51 3.55 -7.29
CA LEU A 60 -0.05 2.39 -7.99
C LEU A 60 -1.47 2.66 -8.50
N VAL A 61 -2.24 3.49 -7.81
CA VAL A 61 -3.54 3.96 -8.32
C VAL A 61 -3.33 4.77 -9.59
N THR A 62 -2.39 5.69 -9.58
CA THR A 62 -2.07 6.51 -10.76
C THR A 62 -1.63 5.65 -11.94
N ALA A 63 -0.89 4.58 -11.65
CA ALA A 63 -0.45 3.64 -12.69
C ALA A 63 -1.57 2.71 -13.19
N GLY A 64 -2.72 2.69 -12.50
CA GLY A 64 -3.84 1.85 -12.88
C GLY A 64 -3.78 0.43 -12.35
N ASP A 65 -2.86 0.14 -11.45
CA ASP A 65 -2.65 -1.22 -10.93
C ASP A 65 -3.58 -1.59 -9.78
N VAL A 66 -3.96 -0.60 -8.97
CA VAL A 66 -4.80 -0.83 -7.80
C VAL A 66 -5.84 0.27 -7.65
N GLU A 67 -6.81 -0.01 -6.80
CA GLU A 67 -7.77 0.98 -6.31
C GLU A 67 -7.68 1.04 -4.80
N ILE A 68 -7.98 2.22 -4.25
CA ILE A 68 -8.12 2.40 -2.81
C ILE A 68 -9.60 2.44 -2.49
N THR A 69 -10.01 1.71 -1.46
CA THR A 69 -11.42 1.63 -1.09
C THR A 69 -11.62 2.01 0.38
N GLN A 70 -12.81 2.53 0.65
CA GLN A 70 -13.33 2.70 2.00
C GLN A 70 -14.77 2.21 1.98
N ALA A 71 -15.13 1.38 2.94
CA ALA A 71 -16.45 0.75 2.99
C ALA A 71 -16.81 0.06 1.66
N GLY A 72 -15.84 -0.56 1.01
CA GLY A 72 -16.04 -1.29 -0.24
C GLY A 72 -16.13 -0.44 -1.49
N ARG A 73 -16.04 0.88 -1.37
CA ARG A 73 -16.15 1.79 -2.51
C ARG A 73 -14.81 2.40 -2.86
N ALA A 74 -14.51 2.52 -4.16
CA ALA A 74 -13.30 3.18 -4.62
C ALA A 74 -13.34 4.66 -4.23
N VAL A 75 -12.22 5.15 -3.69
CA VAL A 75 -12.07 6.55 -3.29
C VAL A 75 -10.75 7.10 -3.84
N GLU A 76 -10.68 8.41 -3.98
CA GLU A 76 -9.43 9.05 -4.40
C GLU A 76 -8.45 9.08 -3.23
N PRO A 77 -7.20 8.65 -3.44
CA PRO A 77 -6.20 8.62 -2.37
C PRO A 77 -6.03 9.98 -1.68
N ALA A 78 -6.05 11.06 -2.45
CA ALA A 78 -5.85 12.40 -1.90
C ALA A 78 -6.98 12.84 -0.98
N ARG A 79 -8.16 12.25 -1.11
CA ARG A 79 -9.34 12.61 -0.32
C ARG A 79 -9.64 11.60 0.78
N ALA A 80 -9.01 10.44 0.74
CA ALA A 80 -9.28 9.39 1.71
C ALA A 80 -8.78 9.78 3.10
N ARG A 81 -9.65 9.68 4.09
CA ARG A 81 -9.31 9.94 5.48
C ARG A 81 -9.59 8.68 6.28
N GLY A 82 -8.69 8.41 7.22
CA GLY A 82 -8.81 7.23 8.06
C GLY A 82 -8.37 5.96 7.36
N PRO A 83 -8.77 4.79 7.89
CA PRO A 83 -8.34 3.50 7.33
C PRO A 83 -8.80 3.30 5.90
N ILE A 84 -7.92 2.74 5.09
CA ILE A 84 -8.20 2.40 3.69
C ILE A 84 -7.86 0.94 3.44
N ARG A 85 -8.44 0.39 2.38
CA ARG A 85 -8.09 -0.92 1.83
C ARG A 85 -7.56 -0.71 0.42
N ILE A 86 -6.73 -1.64 -0.02
CA ILE A 86 -6.11 -1.60 -1.35
C ILE A 86 -6.54 -2.88 -2.06
N ARG A 87 -7.02 -2.77 -3.29
CA ARG A 87 -7.38 -3.92 -4.10
C ARG A 87 -6.87 -3.76 -5.52
N ARG A 88 -6.72 -4.88 -6.24
CA ARG A 88 -6.30 -4.84 -7.64
C ARG A 88 -7.44 -4.29 -8.51
N THR A 89 -7.07 -3.52 -9.51
CA THR A 89 -8.02 -3.17 -10.58
C THR A 89 -8.30 -4.40 -11.43
N ARG A 90 -9.46 -4.43 -12.03
CA ARG A 90 -9.85 -5.55 -12.90
C ARG A 90 -9.64 -5.22 -14.36
#